data_97d458350493edb22f542ee6d3d6153c
#
_entry.id   97d458350493edb22f542ee6d3d6153c
#
_cell.length_a   1.000
_cell.length_b   1.000
_cell.length_c   1.000
_cell.angle_alpha   90.00
_cell.angle_beta   90.00
_cell.angle_gamma   90.00
#
_symmetry.space_group_name_H-M   'P 1'
#
loop_
_entity.id
_entity.type
_entity.pdbx_description
1 polymer ?
#
loop_
_entity_poly.entity_id
_entity_poly.type
_entity_poly.pdbx_seq_one_letter_code
_entity_poly.pdbx_strand_id
1 'polypeptide(L)'
;MKTAIYNGKLITPAEVLENKVLVLENDRIIDILAEDVIDLGQYDEKIDAHGRYVCPGFIDTHSDKIEQIIQPRPTSVMDFEMGLKEIERQLINQGITTIYHSISLYQDDYFGASELRYKKNVLKLAELINNIHERHHLIHHRLHLRIEIDNLEAFDIVSKMLREKTVHEISFMDHTPGQGQYRNIETYRKTITAYHGETVTTLGFAVSYTHL
;
A
#
# COMPACT_ATOMS: atom_id res chain seq x y z
N MET A 1 -17.61 20.93 12.34
CA MET A 1 -18.81 20.14 12.08
C MET A 1 -18.81 18.96 13.04
N LYS A 2 -19.90 18.78 13.79
CA LYS A 2 -20.07 17.64 14.71
C LYS A 2 -21.01 16.61 14.11
N THR A 3 -20.58 15.36 14.05
CA THR A 3 -21.35 14.24 13.50
C THR A 3 -21.62 13.21 14.59
N ALA A 4 -22.85 12.73 14.69
CA ALA A 4 -23.23 11.64 15.57
C ALA A 4 -23.58 10.39 14.72
N ILE A 5 -22.92 9.26 14.99
CA ILE A 5 -23.25 7.96 14.40
C ILE A 5 -23.94 7.13 15.48
N TYR A 6 -25.20 6.80 15.28
CA TYR A 6 -26.06 6.15 16.26
C TYR A 6 -26.70 4.86 15.73
N ASN A 7 -27.40 4.14 16.57
CA ASN A 7 -28.10 2.89 16.22
C ASN A 7 -27.15 1.90 15.51
N GLY A 8 -25.92 1.75 16.02
CA GLY A 8 -24.90 0.87 15.47
C GLY A 8 -24.20 0.03 16.53
N LYS A 9 -23.45 -0.98 16.07
CA LYS A 9 -22.57 -1.81 16.89
C LYS A 9 -21.14 -1.33 16.69
N LEU A 10 -20.60 -0.61 17.67
CA LEU A 10 -19.28 -0.01 17.57
C LEU A 10 -18.20 -1.06 17.85
N ILE A 11 -17.31 -1.30 16.90
CA ILE A 11 -16.18 -2.21 17.07
C ILE A 11 -15.00 -1.43 17.63
N THR A 12 -14.56 -1.83 18.82
CA THR A 12 -13.34 -1.33 19.46
C THR A 12 -12.28 -2.43 19.51
N PRO A 13 -11.02 -2.11 19.85
CA PRO A 13 -9.99 -3.15 20.01
C PRO A 13 -10.29 -4.18 21.10
N ALA A 14 -11.14 -3.84 22.07
CA ALA A 14 -11.44 -4.71 23.22
C ALA A 14 -12.78 -5.45 23.09
N GLU A 15 -13.79 -4.78 22.56
CA GLU A 15 -15.17 -5.29 22.60
C GLU A 15 -16.06 -4.63 21.54
N VAL A 16 -17.25 -5.17 21.36
CA VAL A 16 -18.33 -4.57 20.57
C VAL A 16 -19.27 -3.85 21.50
N LEU A 17 -19.40 -2.54 21.33
CA LEU A 17 -20.28 -1.71 22.14
C LEU A 17 -21.63 -1.56 21.45
N GLU A 18 -22.71 -1.82 22.18
CA GLU A 18 -24.10 -1.58 21.75
C GLU A 18 -24.72 -0.43 22.55
N ASN A 19 -25.78 0.18 22.03
CA ASN A 19 -26.46 1.34 22.62
C ASN A 19 -25.51 2.50 22.91
N LYS A 20 -24.59 2.75 21.97
CA LYS A 20 -23.63 3.84 22.01
C LYS A 20 -23.71 4.67 20.76
N VAL A 21 -23.40 5.95 20.92
CA VAL A 21 -23.26 6.92 19.83
C VAL A 21 -21.80 7.31 19.72
N LEU A 22 -21.25 7.16 18.52
CA LEU A 22 -19.91 7.64 18.20
C LEU A 22 -20.01 9.11 17.78
N VAL A 23 -19.27 9.94 18.46
CA VAL A 23 -19.26 11.39 18.21
C VAL A 23 -17.95 11.79 17.53
N LEU A 24 -18.09 12.43 16.39
CA LEU A 24 -16.98 12.97 15.61
C LEU A 24 -17.02 14.50 15.63
N GLU A 25 -15.87 15.13 15.64
CA GLU A 25 -15.71 16.56 15.32
C GLU A 25 -14.69 16.68 14.20
N ASN A 26 -15.17 17.10 13.03
CA ASN A 26 -14.43 17.10 11.77
C ASN A 26 -13.89 15.69 11.45
N ASP A 27 -12.58 15.50 11.51
CA ASP A 27 -11.85 14.26 11.20
C ASP A 27 -11.47 13.42 12.43
N ARG A 28 -11.98 13.81 13.63
CA ARG A 28 -11.59 13.16 14.88
C ARG A 28 -12.76 12.56 15.64
N ILE A 29 -12.53 11.37 16.19
CA ILE A 29 -13.39 10.79 17.21
C ILE A 29 -13.15 11.57 18.51
N ILE A 30 -14.21 12.16 19.07
CA ILE A 30 -14.10 12.94 20.29
C ILE A 30 -14.76 12.25 21.50
N ASP A 31 -15.77 11.41 21.27
CA ASP A 31 -16.45 10.71 22.37
C ASP A 31 -17.21 9.47 21.91
N ILE A 32 -17.55 8.62 22.88
CA ILE A 32 -18.50 7.51 22.75
C ILE A 32 -19.49 7.61 23.90
N LEU A 33 -20.69 8.08 23.62
CA LEU A 33 -21.71 8.36 24.63
C LEU A 33 -22.78 7.26 24.67
N ALA A 34 -23.50 7.17 25.78
CA ALA A 34 -24.65 6.28 25.86
C ALA A 34 -25.81 6.88 25.04
N GLU A 35 -26.53 6.03 24.31
CA GLU A 35 -27.57 6.49 23.36
C GLU A 35 -28.80 7.07 24.08
N ASP A 36 -29.09 6.63 25.31
CA ASP A 36 -30.22 7.06 26.12
C ASP A 36 -30.07 8.47 26.72
N VAL A 37 -28.83 9.01 26.76
CA VAL A 37 -28.57 10.31 27.38
C VAL A 37 -28.22 11.41 26.35
N ILE A 38 -28.13 11.06 25.07
CA ILE A 38 -27.67 11.99 24.04
C ILE A 38 -28.84 12.67 23.36
N ASP A 39 -28.75 14.00 23.22
CA ASP A 39 -29.67 14.76 22.36
C ASP A 39 -29.05 14.89 20.95
N LEU A 40 -29.56 14.09 20.01
CA LEU A 40 -29.12 14.13 18.62
C LEU A 40 -29.38 15.49 17.95
N GLY A 41 -30.29 16.32 18.51
CA GLY A 41 -30.54 17.65 17.97
C GLY A 41 -29.34 18.59 17.98
N GLN A 42 -28.32 18.31 18.80
CA GLN A 42 -27.12 19.13 18.96
C GLN A 42 -26.04 18.90 17.90
N TYR A 43 -26.22 17.92 17.00
CA TYR A 43 -25.23 17.52 15.99
C TYR A 43 -25.62 18.06 14.60
N ASP A 44 -24.60 18.53 13.89
CA ASP A 44 -24.76 19.07 12.53
C ASP A 44 -25.16 17.96 11.56
N GLU A 45 -24.59 16.77 11.72
CA GLU A 45 -24.87 15.60 10.91
C GLU A 45 -25.21 14.39 11.79
N LYS A 46 -26.13 13.57 11.31
CA LYS A 46 -26.62 12.36 12.02
C LYS A 46 -26.63 11.20 11.07
N ILE A 47 -25.90 10.15 11.42
CA ILE A 47 -25.78 8.93 10.60
C ILE A 47 -26.43 7.79 11.38
N ASP A 48 -27.55 7.28 10.87
CA ASP A 48 -28.15 6.06 11.39
C ASP A 48 -27.43 4.85 10.81
N ALA A 49 -26.79 4.07 11.65
CA ALA A 49 -26.10 2.86 11.24
C ALA A 49 -27.04 1.65 11.01
N HIS A 50 -28.33 1.80 11.27
CA HIS A 50 -29.35 0.78 11.04
C HIS A 50 -29.02 -0.58 11.67
N GLY A 51 -28.47 -0.62 12.87
CA GLY A 51 -28.04 -1.83 13.55
C GLY A 51 -26.80 -2.51 12.99
N ARG A 52 -26.11 -1.86 12.02
CA ARG A 52 -24.90 -2.38 11.39
C ARG A 52 -23.67 -2.13 12.25
N TYR A 53 -22.58 -2.80 11.88
CA TYR A 53 -21.29 -2.55 12.50
C TYR A 53 -20.69 -1.21 12.05
N VAL A 54 -20.15 -0.49 13.02
CA VAL A 54 -19.36 0.73 12.82
C VAL A 54 -17.94 0.43 13.30
N CYS A 55 -16.99 0.52 12.42
CA CYS A 55 -15.58 0.22 12.73
C CYS A 55 -14.66 1.24 12.06
N PRO A 56 -13.41 1.35 12.54
CA PRO A 56 -12.36 2.05 11.79
C PRO A 56 -12.21 1.47 10.38
N GLY A 57 -11.82 2.30 9.42
CA GLY A 57 -11.48 1.83 8.10
C GLY A 57 -10.28 0.88 8.13
N PHE A 58 -10.27 -0.09 7.21
CA PHE A 58 -9.18 -1.06 7.14
C PHE A 58 -7.89 -0.41 6.62
N ILE A 59 -6.77 -0.89 7.16
CA ILE A 59 -5.43 -0.52 6.73
C ILE A 59 -4.82 -1.74 6.04
N ASP A 60 -4.52 -1.61 4.75
CA ASP A 60 -3.76 -2.61 4.00
C ASP A 60 -2.28 -2.21 3.97
N THR A 61 -1.46 -2.93 4.71
CA THR A 61 -0.04 -2.60 4.89
C THR A 61 0.85 -3.15 3.77
N HIS A 62 0.31 -3.98 2.88
CA HIS A 62 1.10 -4.55 1.78
C HIS A 62 0.22 -4.90 0.59
N SER A 63 0.31 -4.13 -0.48
CA SER A 63 -0.45 -4.40 -1.70
C SER A 63 0.35 -4.08 -2.96
N ASP A 64 0.51 -5.07 -3.82
CA ASP A 64 1.11 -4.92 -5.16
C ASP A 64 0.08 -4.43 -6.21
N LYS A 65 -1.15 -4.10 -5.78
CA LYS A 65 -2.24 -3.78 -6.70
C LYS A 65 -1.95 -2.58 -7.60
N ILE A 66 -1.16 -1.62 -7.11
CA ILE A 66 -0.78 -0.44 -7.89
C ILE A 66 -0.03 -0.80 -9.17
N GLU A 67 0.82 -1.83 -9.14
CA GLU A 67 1.53 -2.31 -10.34
C GLU A 67 0.54 -2.82 -11.39
N GLN A 68 -0.47 -3.59 -10.97
CA GLN A 68 -1.47 -4.15 -11.88
C GLN A 68 -2.37 -3.06 -12.50
N ILE A 69 -2.61 -1.97 -11.79
CA ILE A 69 -3.43 -0.86 -12.27
C ILE A 69 -2.61 0.02 -13.23
N ILE A 70 -1.38 0.37 -12.85
CA ILE A 70 -0.54 1.26 -13.66
C ILE A 70 0.06 0.51 -14.85
N GLN A 71 0.47 -0.74 -14.68
CA GLN A 71 1.02 -1.57 -15.75
C GLN A 71 0.22 -2.87 -15.93
N PRO A 72 -1.02 -2.78 -16.47
CA PRO A 72 -1.89 -3.94 -16.63
C PRO A 72 -1.36 -4.95 -17.67
N ARG A 73 -0.42 -4.56 -18.50
CA ARG A 73 0.28 -5.38 -19.48
C ARG A 73 1.73 -4.94 -19.61
N PRO A 74 2.67 -5.81 -19.97
CA PRO A 74 4.09 -5.47 -20.09
C PRO A 74 4.38 -4.23 -20.97
N THR A 75 3.57 -4.02 -22.01
CA THR A 75 3.73 -2.94 -22.99
C THR A 75 2.82 -1.74 -22.76
N SER A 76 2.06 -1.71 -21.66
CA SER A 76 1.01 -0.70 -21.45
C SER A 76 1.16 -0.09 -20.06
N VAL A 77 1.69 1.12 -20.01
CA VAL A 77 1.81 1.90 -18.78
C VAL A 77 0.76 3.00 -18.79
N MET A 78 -0.09 3.00 -17.79
CA MET A 78 -1.13 4.00 -17.57
C MET A 78 -0.56 5.24 -16.89
N ASP A 79 -1.29 6.36 -16.98
CA ASP A 79 -0.95 7.52 -16.17
C ASP A 79 -1.02 7.19 -14.67
N PHE A 80 -0.02 7.61 -13.91
CA PHE A 80 0.13 7.24 -12.51
C PHE A 80 -0.93 7.88 -11.62
N GLU A 81 -1.31 9.12 -11.90
CA GLU A 81 -2.36 9.81 -11.13
C GLU A 81 -3.73 9.17 -11.39
N MET A 82 -4.01 8.82 -12.64
CA MET A 82 -5.21 8.05 -12.97
C MET A 82 -5.22 6.68 -12.28
N GLY A 83 -4.08 6.00 -12.23
CA GLY A 83 -3.93 4.73 -11.54
C GLY A 83 -4.23 4.84 -10.04
N LEU A 84 -3.71 5.88 -9.37
CA LEU A 84 -4.00 6.15 -7.97
C LEU A 84 -5.48 6.44 -7.73
N LYS A 85 -6.14 7.24 -8.57
CA LYS A 85 -7.57 7.52 -8.45
C LYS A 85 -8.44 6.28 -8.68
N GLU A 86 -8.06 5.42 -9.61
CA GLU A 86 -8.80 4.18 -9.86
C GLU A 86 -8.66 3.20 -8.68
N ILE A 87 -7.47 3.09 -8.10
CA ILE A 87 -7.30 2.23 -6.92
C ILE A 87 -8.07 2.74 -5.71
N GLU A 88 -8.13 4.06 -5.48
CA GLU A 88 -8.98 4.68 -4.46
C GLU A 88 -10.43 4.23 -4.58
N ARG A 89 -10.98 4.38 -5.79
CA ARG A 89 -12.37 4.03 -6.09
C ARG A 89 -12.68 2.56 -5.82
N GLN A 90 -11.71 1.68 -6.10
CA GLN A 90 -11.87 0.25 -5.84
C GLN A 90 -11.78 -0.07 -4.34
N LEU A 91 -10.84 0.53 -3.64
CA LEU A 91 -10.54 0.17 -2.26
C LEU A 91 -11.53 0.76 -1.25
N ILE A 92 -12.01 1.99 -1.47
CA ILE A 92 -13.01 2.60 -0.57
C ILE A 92 -14.29 1.77 -0.51
N ASN A 93 -14.70 1.14 -1.62
CA ASN A 93 -15.83 0.25 -1.68
C ASN A 93 -15.63 -1.07 -0.90
N GLN A 94 -14.39 -1.36 -0.50
CA GLN A 94 -14.03 -2.53 0.33
C GLN A 94 -13.78 -2.14 1.80
N GLY A 95 -14.00 -0.86 2.14
CA GLY A 95 -13.76 -0.34 3.49
C GLY A 95 -12.28 -0.09 3.80
N ILE A 96 -11.39 -0.15 2.82
CA ILE A 96 -9.97 0.18 2.99
C ILE A 96 -9.82 1.69 2.90
N THR A 97 -9.33 2.30 3.98
CA THR A 97 -9.13 3.75 4.08
C THR A 97 -7.67 4.15 4.10
N THR A 98 -6.76 3.19 4.24
CA THR A 98 -5.31 3.39 4.15
C THR A 98 -4.69 2.22 3.42
N ILE A 99 -3.83 2.50 2.45
CA ILE A 99 -3.09 1.49 1.69
C ILE A 99 -1.61 1.81 1.63
N TYR A 100 -0.77 0.79 1.81
CA TYR A 100 0.66 0.84 1.54
C TYR A 100 0.94 0.17 0.19
N HIS A 101 1.26 1.00 -0.81
CA HIS A 101 1.66 0.52 -2.13
C HIS A 101 3.03 -0.10 -2.07
N SER A 102 3.08 -1.41 -2.25
CA SER A 102 4.30 -2.19 -2.18
C SER A 102 4.98 -2.19 -3.55
N ILE A 103 6.13 -1.52 -3.63
CA ILE A 103 6.90 -1.38 -4.88
C ILE A 103 8.33 -1.81 -4.64
N SER A 104 8.84 -2.72 -5.48
CA SER A 104 10.25 -3.09 -5.48
C SER A 104 11.06 -2.05 -6.24
N LEU A 105 12.20 -1.65 -5.67
CA LEU A 105 13.18 -0.82 -6.35
C LEU A 105 14.25 -1.73 -6.95
N TYR A 106 14.31 -1.78 -8.28
CA TYR A 106 15.30 -2.57 -9.00
C TYR A 106 16.50 -1.72 -9.42
N GLN A 107 17.62 -2.39 -9.64
CA GLN A 107 18.71 -1.85 -10.43
C GLN A 107 18.25 -1.73 -11.90
N ASP A 108 18.74 -0.72 -12.60
CA ASP A 108 18.24 -0.37 -13.95
C ASP A 108 18.34 -1.53 -14.96
N ASP A 109 19.23 -2.51 -14.73
CA ASP A 109 19.45 -3.66 -15.63
C ASP A 109 18.83 -4.98 -15.10
N TYR A 110 18.14 -4.94 -13.98
CA TYR A 110 17.68 -6.15 -13.31
C TYR A 110 16.20 -6.43 -13.59
N PHE A 111 15.91 -7.56 -14.24
CA PHE A 111 14.55 -8.09 -14.45
C PHE A 111 13.55 -7.17 -15.15
N GLY A 112 13.80 -6.82 -16.39
CA GLY A 112 13.04 -5.97 -17.31
C GLY A 112 11.53 -6.15 -17.47
N ALA A 113 10.77 -6.56 -16.45
CA ALA A 113 9.35 -6.84 -16.61
C ALA A 113 8.42 -5.70 -16.18
N SER A 114 8.81 -4.83 -15.23
CA SER A 114 7.94 -3.76 -14.75
C SER A 114 8.66 -2.42 -14.78
N GLU A 115 8.21 -1.54 -15.67
CA GLU A 115 8.71 -0.17 -15.73
C GLU A 115 8.48 0.60 -14.43
N LEU A 116 7.47 0.21 -13.66
CA LEU A 116 7.15 0.86 -12.40
C LEU A 116 8.26 0.74 -11.36
N ARG A 117 9.08 -0.32 -11.44
CA ARG A 117 10.14 -0.63 -10.48
C ARG A 117 11.46 0.08 -10.77
N TYR A 118 11.58 0.75 -11.91
CA TYR A 118 12.75 1.58 -12.20
C TYR A 118 12.77 2.82 -11.31
N LYS A 119 13.96 3.20 -10.86
CA LYS A 119 14.22 4.33 -9.98
C LYS A 119 13.43 5.59 -10.33
N LYS A 120 13.41 5.98 -11.60
CA LYS A 120 12.68 7.15 -12.11
C LYS A 120 11.18 7.08 -11.78
N ASN A 121 10.58 5.93 -11.98
CA ASN A 121 9.14 5.74 -11.81
C ASN A 121 8.76 5.58 -10.34
N VAL A 122 9.62 4.92 -9.54
CA VAL A 122 9.46 4.86 -8.08
C VAL A 122 9.48 6.25 -7.46
N LEU A 123 10.42 7.11 -7.88
CA LEU A 123 10.49 8.50 -7.41
C LEU A 123 9.26 9.31 -7.82
N LYS A 124 8.81 9.17 -9.06
CA LYS A 124 7.59 9.82 -9.54
C LYS A 124 6.36 9.38 -8.74
N LEU A 125 6.25 8.08 -8.43
CA LEU A 125 5.15 7.57 -7.63
C LEU A 125 5.22 8.08 -6.19
N ALA A 126 6.41 8.12 -5.59
CA ALA A 126 6.62 8.68 -4.26
C ALA A 126 6.17 10.14 -4.17
N GLU A 127 6.55 10.96 -5.15
CA GLU A 127 6.14 12.36 -5.24
C GLU A 127 4.61 12.48 -5.36
N LEU A 128 3.99 11.71 -6.24
CA LEU A 128 2.53 11.71 -6.40
C LEU A 128 1.81 11.30 -5.12
N ILE A 129 2.27 10.25 -4.43
CA ILE A 129 1.70 9.80 -3.16
C ILE A 129 1.80 10.89 -2.10
N ASN A 130 2.91 11.62 -2.02
CA ASN A 130 3.04 12.71 -1.05
C ASN A 130 2.16 13.90 -1.38
N ASN A 131 2.01 14.24 -2.66
CA ASN A 131 1.24 15.39 -3.11
C ASN A 131 -0.27 15.12 -3.20
N ILE A 132 -0.71 13.87 -3.26
CA ILE A 132 -2.14 13.55 -3.39
C ILE A 132 -2.95 14.03 -2.19
N HIS A 133 -2.33 14.08 -1.00
CA HIS A 133 -2.96 14.54 0.22
C HIS A 133 -3.21 16.06 0.27
N GLU A 134 -2.58 16.82 -0.61
CA GLU A 134 -2.86 18.25 -0.82
C GLU A 134 -4.10 18.49 -1.69
N ARG A 135 -4.61 17.42 -2.30
CA ARG A 135 -5.77 17.43 -3.19
C ARG A 135 -6.90 16.61 -2.60
N HIS A 136 -8.05 16.64 -3.25
CA HIS A 136 -9.16 15.78 -2.86
C HIS A 136 -8.83 14.31 -3.11
N HIS A 137 -8.89 13.49 -2.07
CA HIS A 137 -8.62 12.05 -2.07
C HIS A 137 -9.63 11.32 -1.19
N LEU A 138 -9.84 10.02 -1.46
CA LEU A 138 -10.82 9.19 -0.76
C LEU A 138 -10.19 8.33 0.34
N ILE A 139 -8.90 7.96 0.16
CA ILE A 139 -8.16 7.12 1.10
C ILE A 139 -6.73 7.65 1.29
N HIS A 140 -6.07 7.21 2.33
CA HIS A 140 -4.66 7.55 2.57
C HIS A 140 -3.75 6.60 1.79
N HIS A 141 -2.92 7.17 0.92
CA HIS A 141 -1.87 6.44 0.21
C HIS A 141 -0.56 6.51 0.98
N ARG A 142 0.14 5.39 1.06
CA ARG A 142 1.47 5.24 1.65
C ARG A 142 2.36 4.49 0.69
N LEU A 143 3.65 4.76 0.73
CA LEU A 143 4.64 4.00 -0.05
C LEU A 143 5.34 3.00 0.88
N HIS A 144 5.25 1.73 0.52
CA HIS A 144 6.04 0.64 1.07
C HIS A 144 7.11 0.26 0.04
N LEU A 145 8.35 0.63 0.29
CA LEU A 145 9.46 0.36 -0.61
C LEU A 145 10.13 -0.96 -0.26
N ARG A 146 10.26 -1.83 -1.26
CA ARG A 146 10.92 -3.13 -1.12
C ARG A 146 12.28 -3.08 -1.80
N ILE A 147 13.32 -3.52 -1.11
CA ILE A 147 14.71 -3.36 -1.53
C ILE A 147 15.40 -4.71 -1.43
N GLU A 148 16.04 -5.13 -2.52
CA GLU A 148 16.92 -6.30 -2.48
C GLU A 148 18.16 -5.98 -1.63
N ILE A 149 18.58 -6.93 -0.81
CA ILE A 149 19.74 -6.75 0.10
C ILE A 149 21.06 -6.51 -0.62
N ASP A 150 21.15 -6.95 -1.86
CA ASP A 150 22.31 -6.78 -2.74
C ASP A 150 22.26 -5.49 -3.59
N ASN A 151 21.14 -4.75 -3.55
CA ASN A 151 21.01 -3.48 -4.27
C ASN A 151 21.66 -2.33 -3.51
N LEU A 152 23.00 -2.32 -3.46
CA LEU A 152 23.78 -1.31 -2.74
C LEU A 152 23.62 0.09 -3.36
N GLU A 153 23.34 0.19 -4.67
CA GLU A 153 23.13 1.46 -5.36
C GLU A 153 21.85 2.18 -4.92
N ALA A 154 20.90 1.43 -4.37
CA ALA A 154 19.68 2.01 -3.83
C ALA A 154 19.88 2.77 -2.51
N PHE A 155 21.00 2.53 -1.80
CA PHE A 155 21.22 3.01 -0.43
C PHE A 155 21.09 4.54 -0.31
N ASP A 156 21.74 5.28 -1.18
CA ASP A 156 21.74 6.75 -1.11
C ASP A 156 20.36 7.33 -1.35
N ILE A 157 19.66 6.79 -2.37
CA ILE A 157 18.32 7.28 -2.70
C ILE A 157 17.30 6.91 -1.64
N VAL A 158 17.36 5.70 -1.11
CA VAL A 158 16.47 5.25 -0.03
C VAL A 158 16.72 6.06 1.24
N SER A 159 17.99 6.31 1.58
CA SER A 159 18.37 7.17 2.70
C SER A 159 17.84 8.60 2.52
N LYS A 160 17.86 9.12 1.30
CA LYS A 160 17.25 10.43 0.97
C LYS A 160 15.75 10.39 1.18
N MET A 161 15.05 9.41 0.60
CA MET A 161 13.59 9.26 0.71
C MET A 161 13.13 9.13 2.18
N LEU A 162 13.91 8.43 3.01
CA LEU A 162 13.65 8.33 4.45
C LEU A 162 13.77 9.70 5.15
N ARG A 163 14.84 10.44 4.88
CA ARG A 163 15.02 11.78 5.45
C ARG A 163 13.93 12.75 5.02
N GLU A 164 13.48 12.66 3.78
CA GLU A 164 12.41 13.49 3.21
C GLU A 164 11.02 12.99 3.57
N LYS A 165 10.91 11.84 4.25
CA LYS A 165 9.64 11.19 4.65
C LYS A 165 8.72 10.88 3.46
N THR A 166 9.29 10.62 2.29
CA THR A 166 8.57 10.25 1.07
C THR A 166 8.33 8.74 0.95
N VAL A 167 8.92 7.94 1.84
CA VAL A 167 8.65 6.52 2.03
C VAL A 167 8.14 6.29 3.45
N HIS A 168 7.17 5.39 3.61
CA HIS A 168 6.44 5.18 4.86
C HIS A 168 6.77 3.82 5.50
N GLU A 169 7.17 2.86 4.70
CA GLU A 169 7.59 1.54 5.11
C GLU A 169 8.70 1.03 4.21
N ILE A 170 9.65 0.28 4.76
CA ILE A 170 10.72 -0.38 4.01
C ILE A 170 10.77 -1.84 4.43
N SER A 171 10.90 -2.72 3.45
CA SER A 171 11.25 -4.12 3.66
C SER A 171 12.48 -4.50 2.83
N PHE A 172 13.33 -5.33 3.42
CA PHE A 172 14.46 -5.93 2.74
C PHE A 172 14.08 -7.32 2.24
N MET A 173 14.42 -7.59 0.99
CA MET A 173 14.18 -8.86 0.35
C MET A 173 15.50 -9.57 0.11
N ASP A 174 15.51 -10.88 0.33
CA ASP A 174 16.62 -11.76 -0.03
C ASP A 174 16.10 -12.82 -1.02
N HIS A 175 16.34 -12.56 -2.29
CA HIS A 175 16.02 -13.48 -3.38
C HIS A 175 17.26 -14.25 -3.85
N THR A 176 18.30 -14.33 -3.04
CA THR A 176 19.52 -15.07 -3.34
C THR A 176 19.22 -16.56 -3.56
N PRO A 177 19.62 -17.15 -4.72
CA PRO A 177 19.43 -18.56 -4.97
C PRO A 177 20.14 -19.43 -3.92
N GLY A 178 19.46 -20.48 -3.50
CA GLY A 178 19.99 -21.43 -2.51
C GLY A 178 19.64 -21.11 -1.07
N GLN A 179 19.01 -19.95 -0.79
CA GLN A 179 18.57 -19.56 0.56
C GLN A 179 17.18 -18.93 0.56
N GLY A 180 16.64 -18.64 1.75
CA GLY A 180 15.34 -18.01 1.92
C GLY A 180 14.21 -18.75 1.20
N GLN A 181 13.38 -18.02 0.49
CA GLN A 181 12.28 -18.59 -0.33
C GLN A 181 12.79 -19.38 -1.55
N TYR A 182 14.03 -19.14 -1.99
CA TYR A 182 14.66 -19.81 -3.14
C TYR A 182 15.70 -20.88 -2.74
N ARG A 183 15.51 -21.48 -1.55
CA ARG A 183 16.37 -22.58 -1.08
C ARG A 183 16.48 -23.73 -2.10
N ASN A 184 15.41 -24.01 -2.83
CA ASN A 184 15.41 -24.98 -3.92
C ASN A 184 15.75 -24.27 -5.24
N ILE A 185 16.98 -24.49 -5.72
CA ILE A 185 17.52 -23.88 -6.95
C ILE A 185 16.70 -24.29 -8.19
N GLU A 186 16.13 -25.48 -8.22
CA GLU A 186 15.30 -25.92 -9.34
C GLU A 186 13.97 -25.18 -9.40
N THR A 187 13.36 -24.96 -8.24
CA THR A 187 12.16 -24.12 -8.12
C THR A 187 12.46 -22.69 -8.55
N TYR A 188 13.60 -22.14 -8.13
CA TYR A 188 14.04 -20.81 -8.55
C TYR A 188 14.21 -20.71 -10.06
N ARG A 189 14.87 -21.68 -10.70
CA ARG A 189 15.01 -21.72 -12.16
C ARG A 189 13.66 -21.72 -12.88
N LYS A 190 12.72 -22.55 -12.42
CA LYS A 190 11.35 -22.60 -12.99
C LYS A 190 10.64 -21.27 -12.86
N THR A 191 10.76 -20.61 -11.71
CA THR A 191 10.16 -19.30 -11.48
C THR A 191 10.74 -18.25 -12.42
N ILE A 192 12.07 -18.16 -12.52
CA ILE A 192 12.71 -17.19 -13.42
C ILE A 192 12.37 -17.46 -14.89
N THR A 193 12.41 -18.72 -15.31
CA THR A 193 12.02 -19.08 -16.69
C THR A 193 10.58 -18.66 -16.99
N ALA A 194 9.68 -18.82 -16.03
CA ALA A 194 8.28 -18.39 -16.19
C ALA A 194 8.14 -16.87 -16.30
N TYR A 195 8.98 -16.10 -15.58
CA TYR A 195 8.97 -14.64 -15.66
C TYR A 195 9.61 -14.08 -16.95
N HIS A 196 10.65 -14.72 -17.46
CA HIS A 196 11.43 -14.21 -18.60
C HIS A 196 11.04 -14.83 -19.94
N GLY A 197 10.25 -15.91 -19.95
CA GLY A 197 9.89 -16.64 -21.17
C GLY A 197 11.06 -17.32 -21.87
N GLU A 198 12.26 -17.33 -21.29
CA GLU A 198 13.48 -17.90 -21.84
C GLU A 198 14.08 -18.92 -20.87
N THR A 199 14.75 -19.93 -21.44
CA THR A 199 15.48 -20.91 -20.63
C THR A 199 16.75 -20.27 -20.10
N VAL A 200 16.78 -19.94 -18.82
CA VAL A 200 17.97 -19.40 -18.15
C VAL A 200 19.05 -20.50 -18.14
N THR A 201 20.09 -20.33 -18.92
CA THR A 201 21.23 -21.23 -18.95
C THR A 201 22.10 -21.03 -17.71
N THR A 202 22.80 -22.09 -17.29
CA THR A 202 23.66 -22.11 -16.08
C THR A 202 24.75 -21.01 -16.10
N LEU A 203 25.12 -20.51 -17.27
CA LEU A 203 26.12 -19.43 -17.44
C LEU A 203 25.57 -18.05 -17.02
N GLY A 204 24.30 -17.72 -17.28
CA GLY A 204 23.69 -16.49 -16.81
C GLY A 204 23.61 -16.42 -15.27
N PHE A 205 23.54 -17.56 -14.62
CA PHE A 205 23.55 -17.67 -13.16
C PHE A 205 24.92 -17.36 -12.55
N ALA A 206 26.02 -17.76 -13.21
CA ALA A 206 27.37 -17.55 -12.71
C ALA A 206 27.81 -16.08 -12.83
N VAL A 207 27.33 -15.34 -13.83
CA VAL A 207 27.78 -13.97 -14.10
C VAL A 207 27.17 -12.97 -13.12
N SER A 208 25.95 -13.18 -12.61
CA SER A 208 25.33 -12.26 -11.65
C SER A 208 25.90 -12.37 -10.22
N TYR A 209 26.65 -13.46 -9.90
CA TYR A 209 27.23 -13.70 -8.57
C TYR A 209 28.76 -13.65 -8.52
N THR A 210 29.46 -13.41 -9.63
CA THR A 210 30.94 -13.33 -9.65
C THR A 210 31.46 -11.89 -9.53
N HIS A 211 30.60 -10.91 -9.26
CA HIS A 211 30.97 -9.52 -9.00
C HIS A 211 30.75 -9.10 -7.53
N LEU A 212 30.89 -10.06 -6.61
CA LEU A 212 31.10 -9.77 -5.19
C LEU A 212 32.59 -9.93 -4.83
#